data_c5e24f46dfc8b326eb4e4a75e90c9282
#
_entry.id   c5e24f46dfc8b326eb4e4a75e90c9282
#
_cell.length_a   1.000
_cell.length_b   1.000
_cell.length_c   1.000
_cell.angle_alpha   90.00
_cell.angle_beta   90.00
_cell.angle_gamma   90.00
#
_symmetry.space_group_name_H-M   'P 1'
#
loop_
_entity.id
_entity.type
_entity.pdbx_description
1 polymer ?
#
loop_
_entity_poly.entity_id
_entity_poly.type
_entity_poly.pdbx_seq_one_letter_code
_entity_poly.pdbx_strand_id
1 'polypeptide(L)' 'MKDVKKIKLEVRASNIKGINFYTKNGFKQVGVRKKYYKNGEDALLLLKEFIWKF' A
#
# COMPACT_ATOMS: atom_id res chain seq x y z
N MET A 1 22.69 10.85 10.73
CA MET A 1 22.48 9.80 9.70
C MET A 1 21.01 9.62 9.42
N LYS A 2 20.67 9.40 8.16
CA LYS A 2 19.29 9.15 7.74
C LYS A 2 19.14 7.69 7.37
N ASP A 3 18.02 7.12 7.77
CA ASP A 3 17.68 5.77 7.38
C ASP A 3 16.29 5.80 6.77
N VAL A 4 16.12 5.18 5.61
CA VAL A 4 14.84 5.14 4.91
C VAL A 4 14.17 3.81 5.16
N LYS A 5 12.94 3.86 5.66
CA LYS A 5 12.12 2.67 5.86
C LYS A 5 10.99 2.66 4.85
N LYS A 6 10.69 1.49 4.33
CA LYS A 6 9.59 1.30 3.38
C LYS A 6 8.69 0.19 3.86
N ILE A 7 7.40 0.46 3.83
CA ILE A 7 6.38 -0.54 4.15
C ILE A 7 5.53 -0.75 2.91
N LYS A 8 5.48 -1.98 2.43
CA LYS A 8 4.64 -2.39 1.30
C LYS A 8 3.52 -3.27 1.78
N LEU A 9 2.34 -3.06 1.22
CA LEU A 9 1.23 -3.96 1.49
C LEU A 9 0.34 -4.07 0.24
N GLU A 10 -0.49 -5.10 0.24
CA GLU A 10 -1.49 -5.32 -0.80
C GLU A 10 -2.86 -5.22 -0.17
N VAL A 11 -3.78 -4.56 -0.86
CA VAL A 11 -5.16 -4.41 -0.40
C VAL A 11 -6.09 -4.71 -1.56
N ARG A 12 -7.22 -5.36 -1.29
CA ARG A 12 -8.21 -5.64 -2.32
C ARG A 12 -8.73 -4.34 -2.92
N ALA A 13 -8.90 -4.34 -4.24
CA ALA A 13 -9.40 -3.16 -4.93
C ALA A 13 -10.78 -2.73 -4.42
N SER A 14 -11.59 -3.68 -3.97
CA SER A 14 -12.92 -3.39 -3.44
C SER A 14 -12.92 -2.91 -1.99
N ASN A 15 -11.79 -2.99 -1.30
CA ASN A 15 -11.71 -2.61 0.11
C ASN A 15 -11.52 -1.10 0.25
N ILE A 16 -12.59 -0.36 0.00
CA ILE A 16 -12.54 1.11 -0.02
C ILE A 16 -12.14 1.67 1.35
N LYS A 17 -12.67 1.08 2.43
CA LYS A 17 -12.34 1.54 3.78
C LYS A 17 -10.85 1.36 4.09
N GLY A 18 -10.29 0.21 3.70
CA GLY A 18 -8.88 -0.06 3.91
C GLY A 18 -8.01 0.87 3.09
N ILE A 19 -8.36 1.08 1.82
CA ILE A 19 -7.63 2.00 0.95
C ILE A 19 -7.61 3.41 1.53
N ASN A 20 -8.77 3.90 1.99
CA ASN A 20 -8.88 5.23 2.58
C ASN A 20 -8.04 5.32 3.87
N PHE A 21 -8.08 4.28 4.69
CA PHE A 21 -7.30 4.23 5.92
C PHE A 21 -5.80 4.35 5.63
N TYR A 22 -5.30 3.55 4.71
CA TYR A 22 -3.88 3.56 4.38
C TYR A 22 -3.46 4.86 3.70
N THR A 23 -4.29 5.39 2.81
CA THR A 23 -4.02 6.67 2.16
C THR A 23 -3.90 7.80 3.17
N LYS A 24 -4.79 7.82 4.16
CA LYS A 24 -4.72 8.80 5.25
C LYS A 24 -3.44 8.67 6.06
N ASN A 25 -2.90 7.49 6.14
CA ASN A 25 -1.67 7.21 6.90
C ASN A 25 -0.41 7.32 6.06
N GLY A 26 -0.50 7.93 4.89
CA GLY A 26 0.66 8.24 4.07
C GLY A 26 1.07 7.18 3.07
N PHE A 27 0.25 6.15 2.87
CA PHE A 27 0.51 5.17 1.83
C PHE A 27 0.11 5.70 0.47
N LYS A 28 0.89 5.36 -0.55
CA LYS A 28 0.62 5.73 -1.94
C LYS A 28 0.50 4.47 -2.78
N GLN A 29 -0.41 4.50 -3.75
CA GLN A 29 -0.53 3.40 -4.67
C GLN A 29 0.63 3.42 -5.65
N VAL A 30 1.36 2.32 -5.73
CA VAL A 30 2.54 2.21 -6.60
C VAL A 30 2.37 1.14 -7.66
N GLY A 31 1.28 0.39 -7.64
CA GLY A 31 1.04 -0.63 -8.65
C GLY A 31 -0.26 -1.37 -8.41
N VAL A 32 -0.53 -2.29 -9.32
CA VAL A 32 -1.72 -3.15 -9.27
C VAL A 32 -1.30 -4.55 -9.66
N ARG A 33 -1.74 -5.55 -8.90
CA ARG A 33 -1.62 -6.95 -9.32
C ARG A 33 -2.97 -7.40 -9.83
N LYS A 34 -3.05 -7.64 -11.11
CA LYS A 34 -4.29 -8.06 -11.75
C LYS A 34 -4.66 -9.47 -11.34
N LYS A 35 -5.94 -9.67 -11.02
CA LYS A 35 -6.50 -10.98 -10.69
C LYS A 35 -5.70 -11.71 -9.61
N TYR A 36 -5.29 -10.95 -8.61
CA TYR A 36 -4.43 -11.47 -7.55
C TYR A 36 -5.16 -12.43 -6.61
N TYR A 37 -6.43 -12.14 -6.31
CA TYR A 37 -7.23 -12.97 -5.42
C TYR A 37 -7.99 -14.02 -6.20
N LYS A 38 -8.36 -15.10 -5.53
CA LYS A 38 -9.00 -16.27 -6.16
C LYS A 38 -10.28 -15.92 -6.90
N ASN A 39 -11.01 -14.91 -6.43
CA ASN A 39 -12.25 -14.49 -7.08
C ASN A 39 -12.02 -13.58 -8.31
N GLY A 40 -10.78 -13.42 -8.73
CA GLY A 40 -10.43 -12.57 -9.87
C GLY A 40 -10.24 -11.11 -9.54
N GLU A 41 -10.32 -10.76 -8.29
CA GLU A 41 -10.19 -9.37 -7.85
C GLU A 41 -8.74 -8.91 -7.88
N ASP A 42 -8.52 -7.64 -8.27
CA ASP A 42 -7.19 -7.05 -8.28
C ASP A 42 -6.73 -6.67 -6.88
N ALA A 43 -5.42 -6.64 -6.68
CA ALA A 43 -4.81 -6.08 -5.49
C ALA A 43 -4.14 -4.77 -5.82
N LEU A 44 -4.32 -3.78 -4.97
CA LEU A 44 -3.58 -2.52 -5.08
C LEU A 44 -2.32 -2.62 -4.22
N LEU A 45 -1.20 -2.22 -4.81
CA LEU A 45 0.07 -2.19 -4.09
C LEU A 45 0.25 -0.80 -3.51
N LEU A 46 0.37 -0.75 -2.19
CA LEU A 46 0.53 0.51 -1.48
C LEU A 46 1.89 0.53 -0.80
N LEU A 47 2.50 1.69 -0.82
CA LEU A 47 3.84 1.88 -0.27
C LEU A 47 3.86 3.14 0.59
N LYS A 48 4.48 3.03 1.75
CA LYS A 48 4.77 4.17 2.60
C LYS A 48 6.26 4.22 2.85
N GLU A 49 6.85 5.38 2.64
CA GLU A 49 8.25 5.65 2.97
C GLU A 49 8.33 6.64 4.10
N PHE A 50 9.25 6.42 5.01
CA PHE A 50 9.54 7.40 6.05
C PHE A 50 11.01 7.37 6.39
N ILE A 51 11.47 8.50 6.91
CA ILE A 51 12.89 8.73 7.15
C ILE A 51 13.12 8.82 8.65
N TRP A 52 14.08 8.02 9.13
CA TRP A 52 14.56 8.11 10.50
C TRP A 52 15.75 9.03 10.56
N LYS A 53 15.79 9.85 11.57
CA LYS A 53 16.95 10.72 11.83
C LYS A 53 17.48 10.42 13.21
N PHE A 54 18.77 10.33 13.29
CA PHE A 54 19.47 10.13 14.57
C PHE A 54 20.45 11.24 14.81
#